data_c0041ab5620aa1209d8a1624d61c356a
#
_entry.id   c0041ab5620aa1209d8a1624d61c356a
#
_cell.length_a   1.000
_cell.length_b   1.000
_cell.length_c   1.000
_cell.angle_alpha   90.00
_cell.angle_beta   90.00
_cell.angle_gamma   90.00
#
_symmetry.space_group_name_H-M   'P 1'
#
loop_
_entity.id
_entity.type
_entity.pdbx_description
1 polymer ?
#
loop_
_entity_poly.entity_id
_entity_poly.type
_entity_poly.pdbx_seq_one_letter_code
_entity_poly.pdbx_strand_id
1 'polypeptide(L)'
;MTKLIVGLGNPGDKYFETKHNVGFMLVDQMAKSLNLTFSHDKIFQADIASTFLNGEKVYFVKPTTFMNESGKAVHDLLTYYGLDIEDLLVIYDDLDMEVGKIRLRAKGSAGGHNGIKSIINHIGTQTFYRIKIGIGRPKQGMSVVHHVLGKFDKDDYITILQTIDRVEEAVNDYLVEENFERIMQKYNG
;
A
#
# COMPACT_ATOMS: atom_id res chain seq x y z
N MET A 1 -11.28 -15.86 8.81
CA MET A 1 -10.33 -14.78 9.15
C MET A 1 -10.53 -13.57 8.24
N THR A 2 -9.99 -12.45 8.62
CA THR A 2 -10.19 -11.18 7.89
C THR A 2 -8.84 -10.54 7.61
N LYS A 3 -8.68 -9.94 6.43
CA LYS A 3 -7.45 -9.23 6.05
C LYS A 3 -7.77 -7.78 5.70
N LEU A 4 -6.88 -6.88 6.09
CA LEU A 4 -6.94 -5.46 5.77
C LEU A 4 -5.77 -5.11 4.86
N ILE A 5 -6.05 -4.88 3.59
CA ILE A 5 -5.04 -4.56 2.56
C ILE A 5 -5.12 -3.07 2.30
N VAL A 6 -4.08 -2.34 2.70
CA VAL A 6 -4.05 -0.87 2.65
C VAL A 6 -3.03 -0.41 1.63
N GLY A 7 -3.47 0.35 0.65
CA GLY A 7 -2.59 1.07 -0.26
C GLY A 7 -2.48 2.52 0.19
N LEU A 8 -1.27 3.05 0.29
CA LEU A 8 -1.06 4.45 0.71
C LEU A 8 -1.00 5.39 -0.47
N GLY A 9 -1.46 6.62 -0.25
CA GLY A 9 -1.46 7.68 -1.25
C GLY A 9 -2.14 8.93 -0.72
N ASN A 10 -2.28 9.92 -1.59
CA ASN A 10 -3.01 11.15 -1.32
C ASN A 10 -4.27 11.18 -2.17
N PRO A 11 -5.43 11.59 -1.62
CA PRO A 11 -6.68 11.64 -2.36
C PRO A 11 -6.72 12.83 -3.33
N GLY A 12 -7.54 12.69 -4.36
CA GLY A 12 -7.83 13.75 -5.32
C GLY A 12 -7.07 13.63 -6.62
N ASP A 13 -7.63 14.24 -7.68
CA ASP A 13 -7.11 14.17 -9.05
C ASP A 13 -5.70 14.76 -9.17
N LYS A 14 -5.38 15.73 -8.34
CA LYS A 14 -4.05 16.36 -8.30
C LYS A 14 -2.93 15.35 -8.06
N TYR A 15 -3.21 14.30 -7.29
CA TYR A 15 -2.21 13.31 -6.91
C TYR A 15 -2.35 11.99 -7.67
N PHE A 16 -3.30 11.92 -8.59
CA PHE A 16 -3.55 10.71 -9.35
C PHE A 16 -2.29 10.25 -10.10
N GLU A 17 -1.92 8.99 -9.89
CA GLU A 17 -0.74 8.35 -10.51
C GLU A 17 0.60 9.04 -10.23
N THR A 18 0.71 9.82 -9.17
CA THR A 18 2.01 10.30 -8.69
C THR A 18 2.78 9.14 -8.06
N LYS A 19 4.09 9.30 -7.92
CA LYS A 19 4.96 8.27 -7.34
C LYS A 19 4.51 7.85 -5.93
N HIS A 20 4.05 8.83 -5.14
CA HIS A 20 3.56 8.58 -3.78
C HIS A 20 2.26 7.77 -3.76
N ASN A 21 1.58 7.64 -4.88
CA ASN A 21 0.28 6.97 -5.00
C ASN A 21 0.35 5.56 -5.57
N VAL A 22 1.54 4.94 -5.67
CA VAL A 22 1.63 3.57 -6.19
C VAL A 22 0.83 2.58 -5.34
N GLY A 23 0.72 2.81 -4.02
CA GLY A 23 -0.13 2.00 -3.17
C GLY A 23 -1.61 2.10 -3.55
N PHE A 24 -2.10 3.31 -3.81
CA PHE A 24 -3.46 3.52 -4.34
C PHE A 24 -3.65 2.81 -5.66
N MET A 25 -2.67 2.91 -6.56
CA MET A 25 -2.74 2.25 -7.88
C MET A 25 -2.90 0.74 -7.73
N LEU A 26 -2.19 0.13 -6.80
CA LEU A 26 -2.27 -1.32 -6.55
C LEU A 26 -3.68 -1.72 -6.09
N VAL A 27 -4.21 -1.07 -5.06
CA VAL A 27 -5.53 -1.46 -4.54
C VAL A 27 -6.65 -1.11 -5.52
N ASP A 28 -6.52 -0.05 -6.32
CA ASP A 28 -7.45 0.25 -7.41
C ASP A 28 -7.46 -0.88 -8.44
N GLN A 29 -6.28 -1.38 -8.83
CA GLN A 29 -6.19 -2.48 -9.79
C GLN A 29 -6.80 -3.76 -9.23
N MET A 30 -6.54 -4.08 -7.96
CA MET A 30 -7.13 -5.26 -7.33
C MET A 30 -8.65 -5.19 -7.27
N ALA A 31 -9.20 -4.04 -6.89
CA ALA A 31 -10.64 -3.83 -6.89
C ALA A 31 -11.23 -3.99 -8.28
N LYS A 32 -10.58 -3.44 -9.29
CA LYS A 32 -11.01 -3.58 -10.69
C LYS A 32 -11.00 -5.04 -11.13
N SER A 33 -9.95 -5.79 -10.82
CA SER A 33 -9.82 -7.21 -11.16
C SER A 33 -10.92 -8.06 -10.51
N LEU A 34 -11.41 -7.64 -9.35
CA LEU A 34 -12.45 -8.33 -8.58
C LEU A 34 -13.85 -7.73 -8.79
N ASN A 35 -13.99 -6.76 -9.70
CA ASN A 35 -15.24 -6.05 -9.96
C ASN A 35 -15.82 -5.38 -8.71
N LEU A 36 -14.97 -4.81 -7.88
CA LEU A 36 -15.38 -4.11 -6.66
C LEU A 36 -15.39 -2.59 -6.90
N THR A 37 -16.31 -1.92 -6.20
CA THR A 37 -16.41 -0.46 -6.20
C THR A 37 -16.05 0.04 -4.80
N PHE A 38 -15.20 1.06 -4.72
CA PHE A 38 -14.89 1.72 -3.46
C PHE A 38 -16.05 2.58 -2.99
N SER A 39 -16.33 2.56 -1.69
CA SER A 39 -17.24 3.47 -1.02
C SER A 39 -16.45 4.35 -0.07
N HIS A 40 -16.70 5.66 -0.08
CA HIS A 40 -16.03 6.58 0.83
C HIS A 40 -16.69 6.53 2.20
N ASP A 41 -15.87 6.34 3.24
CA ASP A 41 -16.29 6.36 4.64
C ASP A 41 -15.76 7.63 5.31
N LYS A 42 -16.67 8.52 5.68
CA LYS A 42 -16.33 9.81 6.30
C LYS A 42 -15.78 9.65 7.72
N ILE A 43 -16.22 8.65 8.45
CA ILE A 43 -15.79 8.44 9.84
C ILE A 43 -14.35 7.96 9.87
N PHE A 44 -14.01 6.97 9.04
CA PHE A 44 -12.67 6.43 8.96
C PHE A 44 -11.76 7.24 8.05
N GLN A 45 -12.30 8.16 7.25
CA GLN A 45 -11.56 8.93 6.26
C GLN A 45 -10.80 7.98 5.33
N ALA A 46 -11.53 7.08 4.70
CA ALA A 46 -10.96 6.07 3.80
C ALA A 46 -11.97 5.64 2.75
N ASP A 47 -11.47 5.28 1.59
CA ASP A 47 -12.24 4.59 0.57
C ASP A 47 -12.06 3.09 0.78
N ILE A 48 -13.16 2.35 0.87
CA ILE A 48 -13.15 0.94 1.25
C ILE A 48 -13.94 0.12 0.23
N ALA A 49 -13.35 -0.97 -0.23
CA ALA A 49 -14.01 -2.00 -1.01
C ALA A 49 -13.77 -3.35 -0.31
N SER A 50 -14.74 -4.25 -0.34
CA SER A 50 -14.60 -5.52 0.36
C SER A 50 -15.22 -6.65 -0.40
N THR A 51 -14.71 -7.86 -0.16
CA THR A 51 -15.23 -9.10 -0.75
C THR A 51 -14.84 -10.28 0.13
N PHE A 52 -15.39 -11.44 -0.19
CA PHE A 52 -14.94 -12.71 0.37
C PHE A 52 -14.07 -13.43 -0.66
N LEU A 53 -12.87 -13.84 -0.25
CA LEU A 53 -11.96 -14.64 -1.05
C LEU A 53 -11.54 -15.85 -0.24
N ASN A 54 -11.75 -17.06 -0.80
CA ASN A 54 -11.39 -18.32 -0.11
C ASN A 54 -11.98 -18.43 1.30
N GLY A 55 -13.21 -17.93 1.49
CA GLY A 55 -13.89 -17.97 2.78
C GLY A 55 -13.49 -16.89 3.76
N GLU A 56 -12.58 -16.00 3.37
CA GLU A 56 -12.12 -14.90 4.22
C GLU A 56 -12.65 -13.56 3.75
N LYS A 57 -12.98 -12.69 4.70
CA LYS A 57 -13.33 -11.30 4.40
C LYS A 57 -12.04 -10.52 4.12
N VAL A 58 -12.00 -9.82 3.00
CA VAL A 58 -10.86 -8.98 2.62
C VAL A 58 -11.36 -7.55 2.39
N TYR A 59 -10.73 -6.61 3.07
CA TYR A 59 -10.97 -5.17 2.88
C TYR A 59 -9.80 -4.57 2.13
N PHE A 60 -10.10 -3.86 1.03
CA PHE A 60 -9.13 -3.05 0.30
C PHE A 60 -9.38 -1.59 0.67
N VAL A 61 -8.36 -0.90 1.12
CA VAL A 61 -8.49 0.42 1.74
C VAL A 61 -7.51 1.42 1.12
N LYS A 62 -8.04 2.59 0.80
CA LYS A 62 -7.25 3.78 0.45
C LYS A 62 -7.53 4.85 1.51
N PRO A 63 -6.63 5.09 2.48
CA PRO A 63 -6.83 6.21 3.42
C PRO A 63 -6.92 7.53 2.65
N THR A 64 -7.91 8.35 2.99
CA THR A 64 -8.10 9.67 2.37
C THR A 64 -7.73 10.81 3.32
N THR A 65 -6.96 10.49 4.34
CA THR A 65 -6.47 11.39 5.39
C THR A 65 -5.32 12.29 4.93
N PHE A 66 -4.89 12.15 3.67
CA PHE A 66 -3.57 12.56 3.19
C PHE A 66 -2.45 11.74 3.86
N MET A 67 -1.29 11.67 3.21
CA MET A 67 -0.24 10.69 3.53
C MET A 67 0.19 10.74 5.00
N ASN A 68 0.43 11.92 5.53
CA ASN A 68 0.98 12.08 6.88
C ASN A 68 0.01 11.70 8.01
N GLU A 69 -1.27 11.46 7.71
CA GLU A 69 -2.28 11.03 8.67
C GLU A 69 -2.82 9.62 8.37
N SER A 70 -2.14 8.85 7.50
CA SER A 70 -2.57 7.50 7.11
C SER A 70 -2.78 6.58 8.31
N GLY A 71 -1.98 6.72 9.35
CA GLY A 71 -2.05 5.87 10.53
C GLY A 71 -3.34 5.99 11.31
N LYS A 72 -3.99 7.15 11.27
CA LYS A 72 -5.29 7.35 11.94
C LYS A 72 -6.34 6.43 11.33
N ALA A 73 -6.45 6.41 10.01
CA ALA A 73 -7.41 5.54 9.32
C ALA A 73 -7.11 4.06 9.58
N VAL A 74 -5.84 3.66 9.50
CA VAL A 74 -5.44 2.27 9.71
C VAL A 74 -5.74 1.82 11.14
N HIS A 75 -5.37 2.62 12.13
CA HIS A 75 -5.65 2.33 13.54
C HIS A 75 -7.15 2.16 13.78
N ASP A 76 -7.95 3.11 13.30
CA ASP A 76 -9.38 3.10 13.55
C ASP A 76 -10.07 1.89 12.88
N LEU A 77 -9.62 1.52 11.67
CA LEU A 77 -10.16 0.35 10.98
C LEU A 77 -9.78 -0.97 11.66
N LEU A 78 -8.53 -1.12 12.11
CA LEU A 78 -8.11 -2.30 12.87
C LEU A 78 -8.95 -2.45 14.12
N THR A 79 -9.17 -1.37 14.84
CA THR A 79 -9.97 -1.36 16.08
C THR A 79 -11.42 -1.71 15.79
N TYR A 80 -12.01 -1.07 14.79
CA TYR A 80 -13.44 -1.25 14.48
C TYR A 80 -13.74 -2.68 14.03
N TYR A 81 -12.90 -3.26 13.17
CA TYR A 81 -13.09 -4.63 12.69
C TYR A 81 -12.54 -5.69 13.65
N GLY A 82 -11.93 -5.28 14.77
CA GLY A 82 -11.36 -6.21 15.74
C GLY A 82 -10.22 -7.05 15.19
N LEU A 83 -9.33 -6.43 14.40
CA LEU A 83 -8.25 -7.11 13.71
C LEU A 83 -6.93 -7.00 14.49
N ASP A 84 -6.09 -8.00 14.31
CA ASP A 84 -4.73 -8.03 14.83
C ASP A 84 -3.75 -7.44 13.82
N ILE A 85 -2.54 -7.15 14.28
CA ILE A 85 -1.47 -6.61 13.42
C ILE A 85 -1.15 -7.57 12.26
N GLU A 86 -1.21 -8.88 12.51
CA GLU A 86 -0.96 -9.90 11.48
C GLU A 86 -1.98 -9.89 10.34
N ASP A 87 -3.14 -9.25 10.56
CA ASP A 87 -4.17 -9.13 9.54
C ASP A 87 -3.94 -7.94 8.60
N LEU A 88 -2.96 -7.10 8.90
CA LEU A 88 -2.65 -5.88 8.15
C LEU A 88 -1.54 -6.11 7.15
N LEU A 89 -1.77 -5.68 5.91
CA LEU A 89 -0.75 -5.58 4.86
C LEU A 89 -0.81 -4.17 4.27
N VAL A 90 0.32 -3.47 4.25
CA VAL A 90 0.44 -2.10 3.73
C VAL A 90 1.31 -2.07 2.48
N ILE A 91 0.82 -1.44 1.41
CA ILE A 91 1.53 -1.30 0.14
C ILE A 91 1.85 0.19 -0.06
N TYR A 92 3.13 0.48 -0.34
CA TYR A 92 3.59 1.86 -0.47
C TYR A 92 4.88 1.99 -1.28
N ASP A 93 5.25 3.23 -1.58
CA ASP A 93 6.41 3.60 -2.37
C ASP A 93 7.69 3.64 -1.54
N ASP A 94 8.81 3.25 -2.16
CA ASP A 94 10.14 3.31 -1.56
C ASP A 94 11.11 3.98 -2.53
N LEU A 95 11.63 5.15 -2.16
CA LEU A 95 12.56 5.89 -3.01
C LEU A 95 14.00 5.34 -2.97
N ASP A 96 14.32 4.47 -2.02
CA ASP A 96 15.62 3.81 -1.95
C ASP A 96 15.71 2.57 -2.84
N MET A 97 14.64 2.24 -3.53
CA MET A 97 14.58 1.13 -4.46
C MET A 97 14.35 1.63 -5.87
N GLU A 98 15.03 1.01 -6.84
CA GLU A 98 14.86 1.34 -8.25
C GLU A 98 13.43 1.04 -8.73
N VAL A 99 12.98 1.81 -9.72
CA VAL A 99 11.73 1.51 -10.43
C VAL A 99 11.80 0.09 -11.01
N GLY A 100 10.75 -0.69 -10.79
CA GLY A 100 10.69 -2.09 -11.20
C GLY A 100 11.03 -3.10 -10.11
N LYS A 101 11.53 -2.64 -8.98
CA LYS A 101 11.85 -3.50 -7.84
C LYS A 101 10.71 -3.49 -6.82
N ILE A 102 10.52 -4.63 -6.15
CA ILE A 102 9.62 -4.75 -5.00
C ILE A 102 10.34 -5.41 -3.84
N ARG A 103 9.85 -5.17 -2.64
CA ARG A 103 10.39 -5.79 -1.43
C ARG A 103 9.26 -6.03 -0.44
N LEU A 104 9.18 -7.26 0.05
CA LEU A 104 8.23 -7.64 1.08
C LEU A 104 8.96 -7.71 2.42
N ARG A 105 8.36 -7.13 3.46
CA ARG A 105 8.94 -7.11 4.81
C ARG A 105 7.87 -7.40 5.85
N ALA A 106 8.28 -8.08 6.93
CA ALA A 106 7.42 -8.34 8.09
C ALA A 106 7.58 -7.28 9.19
N LYS A 107 8.61 -6.44 9.09
CA LYS A 107 8.91 -5.36 10.04
C LYS A 107 9.87 -4.37 9.40
N GLY A 108 9.97 -3.19 9.98
CA GLY A 108 10.95 -2.19 9.57
C GLY A 108 10.58 -0.78 9.99
N SER A 109 11.57 0.11 9.96
CA SER A 109 11.37 1.53 10.23
C SER A 109 10.59 2.21 9.09
N ALA A 110 10.25 3.48 9.30
CA ALA A 110 9.55 4.27 8.27
C ALA A 110 10.45 4.64 7.09
N GLY A 111 11.77 4.68 7.28
CA GLY A 111 12.70 5.04 6.20
C GLY A 111 12.44 6.43 5.60
N GLY A 112 11.88 7.35 6.37
CA GLY A 112 11.51 8.69 5.89
C GLY A 112 10.14 8.79 5.25
N HIS A 113 9.42 7.68 5.07
CA HIS A 113 8.08 7.68 4.49
C HIS A 113 7.05 8.15 5.52
N ASN A 114 6.40 9.29 5.27
CA ASN A 114 5.49 9.92 6.24
C ASN A 114 4.25 9.08 6.54
N GLY A 115 3.73 8.36 5.57
CA GLY A 115 2.58 7.47 5.78
C GLY A 115 2.92 6.31 6.72
N ILE A 116 4.07 5.70 6.53
CA ILE A 116 4.53 4.61 7.41
C ILE A 116 4.85 5.14 8.81
N LYS A 117 5.46 6.31 8.89
CA LYS A 117 5.72 6.97 10.17
C LYS A 117 4.40 7.19 10.94
N SER A 118 3.38 7.66 10.26
CA SER A 118 2.05 7.85 10.85
C SER A 118 1.45 6.52 11.33
N ILE A 119 1.54 5.46 10.53
CA ILE A 119 1.05 4.13 10.91
C ILE A 119 1.76 3.65 12.17
N ILE A 120 3.09 3.68 12.20
CA ILE A 120 3.87 3.25 13.36
C ILE A 120 3.46 4.03 14.61
N ASN A 121 3.29 5.34 14.49
CA ASN A 121 2.90 6.19 15.62
C ASN A 121 1.51 5.84 16.17
N HIS A 122 0.56 5.54 15.28
CA HIS A 122 -0.82 5.27 15.70
C HIS A 122 -1.04 3.84 16.19
N ILE A 123 -0.38 2.85 15.59
CA ILE A 123 -0.56 1.45 16.00
C ILE A 123 0.48 0.98 17.02
N GLY A 124 1.54 1.76 17.24
CA GLY A 124 2.52 1.52 18.30
C GLY A 124 3.53 0.42 18.04
N THR A 125 3.71 -0.02 16.79
CA THR A 125 4.67 -1.06 16.43
C THR A 125 5.19 -0.88 15.01
N GLN A 126 6.41 -1.37 14.77
CA GLN A 126 7.01 -1.47 13.43
C GLN A 126 6.79 -2.88 12.82
N THR A 127 6.21 -3.79 13.56
CA THR A 127 6.04 -5.19 13.14
C THR A 127 4.67 -5.37 12.51
N PHE A 128 4.58 -5.12 11.21
CA PHE A 128 3.43 -5.40 10.37
C PHE A 128 3.90 -5.71 8.95
N TYR A 129 3.10 -6.46 8.21
CA TYR A 129 3.44 -6.85 6.84
C TYR A 129 3.36 -5.67 5.89
N ARG A 130 4.32 -5.59 4.97
CA ARG A 130 4.37 -4.52 3.99
C ARG A 130 4.98 -4.98 2.67
N ILE A 131 4.52 -4.37 1.59
CA ILE A 131 5.11 -4.51 0.26
C ILE A 131 5.54 -3.12 -0.20
N LYS A 132 6.82 -3.00 -0.49
CA LYS A 132 7.42 -1.76 -0.97
C LYS A 132 7.56 -1.81 -2.49
N ILE A 133 7.18 -0.73 -3.16
CA ILE A 133 7.29 -0.58 -4.61
C ILE A 133 8.34 0.50 -4.89
N GLY A 134 9.40 0.14 -5.61
CA GLY A 134 10.49 1.06 -5.93
C GLY A 134 10.04 2.17 -6.85
N ILE A 135 10.37 3.42 -6.48
CA ILE A 135 10.09 4.61 -7.30
C ILE A 135 11.35 5.39 -7.66
N GLY A 136 12.52 4.94 -7.20
CA GLY A 136 13.79 5.59 -7.46
C GLY A 136 14.00 6.85 -6.65
N ARG A 137 15.26 7.30 -6.63
CA ARG A 137 15.68 8.52 -5.92
C ARG A 137 15.37 9.78 -6.74
N PRO A 138 15.16 10.93 -6.08
CA PRO A 138 15.06 12.22 -6.78
C PRO A 138 16.31 12.49 -7.62
N LYS A 139 16.10 13.12 -8.77
CA LYS A 139 17.21 13.63 -9.58
C LYS A 139 17.96 14.71 -8.80
N GLN A 140 19.24 14.91 -9.16
CA GLN A 140 20.06 15.94 -8.53
C GLN A 140 19.36 17.30 -8.57
N GLY A 141 19.30 17.97 -7.41
CA GLY A 141 18.64 19.27 -7.27
C GLY A 141 17.14 19.21 -7.04
N MET A 142 16.54 18.03 -7.06
CA MET A 142 15.10 17.87 -6.81
C MET A 142 14.87 17.44 -5.36
N SER A 143 13.91 18.07 -4.66
CA SER A 143 13.55 17.68 -3.30
C SER A 143 12.80 16.34 -3.30
N VAL A 144 12.82 15.65 -2.16
CA VAL A 144 12.05 14.41 -1.97
C VAL A 144 10.55 14.66 -2.17
N VAL A 145 10.02 15.74 -1.58
CA VAL A 145 8.60 16.11 -1.71
C VAL A 145 8.21 16.30 -3.17
N HIS A 146 9.02 17.06 -3.93
CA HIS A 146 8.76 17.30 -5.34
C HIS A 146 8.79 16.00 -6.14
N HIS A 147 9.75 15.12 -5.84
CA HIS A 147 9.88 13.82 -6.51
C HIS A 147 8.66 12.92 -6.27
N VAL A 148 8.28 12.70 -5.01
CA VAL A 148 7.20 11.76 -4.69
C VAL A 148 5.83 12.26 -5.13
N LEU A 149 5.63 13.58 -5.20
CA LEU A 149 4.39 14.19 -5.69
C LEU A 149 4.37 14.36 -7.22
N GLY A 150 5.45 14.01 -7.90
CA GLY A 150 5.55 14.03 -9.35
C GLY A 150 5.07 12.72 -9.98
N LYS A 151 4.70 12.81 -11.25
CA LYS A 151 4.33 11.62 -12.04
C LYS A 151 5.58 10.93 -12.57
N PHE A 152 5.44 9.67 -12.95
CA PHE A 152 6.49 8.92 -13.62
C PHE A 152 6.68 9.44 -15.05
N ASP A 153 7.93 9.39 -15.56
CA ASP A 153 8.12 9.54 -16.98
C ASP A 153 7.53 8.33 -17.73
N LYS A 154 7.47 8.41 -19.05
CA LYS A 154 6.80 7.41 -19.87
C LYS A 154 7.34 6.01 -19.67
N ASP A 155 8.67 5.85 -19.65
CA ASP A 155 9.31 4.54 -19.54
C ASP A 155 9.13 3.96 -18.13
N ASP A 156 9.30 4.79 -17.12
CA ASP A 156 9.10 4.38 -15.73
C ASP A 156 7.64 4.01 -15.47
N TYR A 157 6.70 4.74 -16.06
CA TYR A 157 5.28 4.43 -15.92
C TYR A 157 4.95 3.03 -16.44
N ILE A 158 5.49 2.67 -17.61
CA ILE A 158 5.32 1.32 -18.16
C ILE A 158 5.86 0.26 -17.21
N THR A 159 7.06 0.49 -16.66
CA THR A 159 7.68 -0.42 -15.69
C THR A 159 6.85 -0.52 -14.40
N ILE A 160 6.31 0.60 -13.93
CA ILE A 160 5.46 0.62 -12.73
C ILE A 160 4.18 -0.19 -12.95
N LEU A 161 3.55 -0.10 -14.12
CA LEU A 161 2.35 -0.91 -14.40
C LEU A 161 2.67 -2.41 -14.33
N GLN A 162 3.81 -2.83 -14.88
CA GLN A 162 4.27 -4.22 -14.79
C GLN A 162 4.59 -4.63 -13.35
N THR A 163 5.18 -3.71 -12.59
CA THR A 163 5.51 -3.94 -11.18
C THR A 163 4.24 -4.11 -10.34
N ILE A 164 3.23 -3.29 -10.59
CA ILE A 164 1.93 -3.39 -9.92
C ILE A 164 1.27 -4.74 -10.23
N ASP A 165 1.36 -5.24 -11.46
CA ASP A 165 0.88 -6.57 -11.80
C ASP A 165 1.55 -7.65 -10.95
N ARG A 166 2.86 -7.53 -10.74
CA ARG A 166 3.62 -8.46 -9.91
C ARG A 166 3.21 -8.35 -8.43
N VAL A 167 2.98 -7.14 -7.93
CA VAL A 167 2.50 -6.95 -6.55
C VAL A 167 1.10 -7.53 -6.37
N GLU A 168 0.22 -7.33 -7.35
CA GLU A 168 -1.12 -7.95 -7.31
C GLU A 168 -1.01 -9.46 -7.20
N GLU A 169 -0.13 -10.07 -7.98
CA GLU A 169 0.14 -11.51 -7.93
C GLU A 169 0.61 -11.94 -6.53
N ALA A 170 1.53 -11.17 -5.92
CA ALA A 170 2.03 -11.45 -4.58
C ALA A 170 0.92 -11.36 -3.52
N VAL A 171 0.06 -10.34 -3.60
CA VAL A 171 -1.07 -10.20 -2.69
C VAL A 171 -2.05 -11.35 -2.85
N ASN A 172 -2.38 -11.73 -4.08
CA ASN A 172 -3.26 -12.87 -4.34
C ASN A 172 -2.70 -14.17 -3.78
N ASP A 173 -1.41 -14.43 -3.97
CA ASP A 173 -0.75 -15.60 -3.40
C ASP A 173 -0.82 -15.59 -1.87
N TYR A 174 -0.60 -14.45 -1.25
CA TYR A 174 -0.72 -14.30 0.20
C TYR A 174 -2.12 -14.59 0.70
N LEU A 175 -3.14 -14.10 0.00
CA LEU A 175 -4.54 -14.33 0.39
C LEU A 175 -4.94 -15.81 0.29
N VAL A 176 -4.27 -16.58 -0.56
CA VAL A 176 -4.49 -18.03 -0.68
C VAL A 176 -3.69 -18.80 0.36
N GLU A 177 -2.39 -18.53 0.48
CA GLU A 177 -1.48 -19.30 1.34
C GLU A 177 -1.51 -18.88 2.80
N GLU A 178 -1.81 -17.62 3.07
CA GLU A 178 -1.85 -17.02 4.42
C GLU A 178 -0.54 -17.13 5.20
N ASN A 179 0.58 -17.32 4.50
CA ASN A 179 1.91 -17.41 5.09
C ASN A 179 2.80 -16.36 4.42
N PHE A 180 2.88 -15.19 5.02
CA PHE A 180 3.61 -14.07 4.44
C PHE A 180 5.10 -14.36 4.30
N GLU A 181 5.69 -15.14 5.19
CA GLU A 181 7.10 -15.51 5.13
C GLU A 181 7.42 -16.29 3.84
N ARG A 182 6.54 -17.21 3.44
CA ARG A 182 6.69 -17.94 2.17
C ARG A 182 6.55 -17.00 0.97
N ILE A 183 5.65 -16.04 1.05
CA ILE A 183 5.47 -15.05 -0.01
C ILE A 183 6.72 -14.16 -0.11
N MET A 184 7.30 -13.76 1.02
CA MET A 184 8.59 -13.03 1.02
C MET A 184 9.67 -13.82 0.28
N GLN A 185 9.82 -15.11 0.56
CA GLN A 185 10.81 -15.95 -0.10
C GLN A 185 10.58 -16.02 -1.60
N LYS A 186 9.33 -16.12 -2.03
CA LYS A 186 8.97 -16.23 -3.45
C LYS A 186 9.24 -14.94 -4.24
N TYR A 187 8.95 -13.79 -3.65
CA TYR A 187 8.96 -12.50 -4.38
C TYR A 187 10.18 -11.62 -4.11
N ASN A 188 10.92 -11.83 -3.00
CA ASN A 188 12.12 -11.06 -2.69
C ASN A 188 13.37 -11.56 -3.42
N GLY A 189 13.33 -12.78 -3.92
CA GLY A 189 14.43 -13.35 -4.66
C GLY A 189 14.59 -12.75 -6.02
#